data_078cf39527aedd90e9dbe38f30fcfa43
#
_entry.id   078cf39527aedd90e9dbe38f30fcfa43
#
_cell.length_a   1.000
_cell.length_b   1.000
_cell.length_c   1.000
_cell.angle_alpha   90.00
_cell.angle_beta   90.00
_cell.angle_gamma   90.00
#
_symmetry.space_group_name_H-M   'P 1'
#
loop_
_entity.id
_entity.type
_entity.pdbx_description
1 polymer ?
#
loop_
_entity_poly.entity_id
_entity_poly.type
_entity_poly.pdbx_seq_one_letter_code
_entity_poly.pdbx_strand_id
1 'polypeptide(L)'
;GGKQEILGMQYANYVQPTVEIGGETYDVKLEIVDNRTTAENGPSAASELVNRGVSIVLGSYGSGVSMAGATVFQEAGVPAIGVTCTNPQVTSDCSVYYRICFLDPFQGTVHANYAYKEMGATKAYTLAMLGSDYDQGLVYYFSEAFKGLGGEVVSEDFPEGNANFVSYINNAKSAGAGVIFAPVSTNYAQLIIEAAGAQGFEGHLLGSDTWDNN
;
A
#
# COMPACT_ATOMS: atom_id res chain seq x y z
N GLY A 1 6.29 -6.72 -4.04
CA GLY A 1 5.38 -5.73 -4.60
C GLY A 1 5.62 -5.45 -6.07
N GLY A 2 6.27 -4.34 -6.45
CA GLY A 2 6.36 -3.89 -7.84
C GLY A 2 6.89 -4.91 -8.86
N LYS A 3 7.81 -5.80 -8.46
CA LYS A 3 8.28 -6.88 -9.35
C LYS A 3 7.18 -7.89 -9.69
N GLN A 4 6.28 -8.17 -8.75
CA GLN A 4 5.15 -9.08 -8.96
C GLN A 4 4.10 -8.46 -9.88
N GLU A 5 3.83 -7.15 -9.75
CA GLU A 5 2.98 -6.42 -10.69
C GLU A 5 3.53 -6.47 -12.11
N ILE A 6 4.83 -6.17 -12.29
CA ILE A 6 5.50 -6.27 -13.58
C ILE A 6 5.40 -7.68 -14.17
N LEU A 7 5.63 -8.71 -13.35
CA LEU A 7 5.52 -10.10 -13.80
C LEU A 7 4.10 -10.44 -14.25
N GLY A 8 3.09 -9.97 -13.53
CA GLY A 8 1.69 -10.14 -13.92
C GLY A 8 1.37 -9.48 -15.25
N MET A 9 1.83 -8.24 -15.46
CA MET A 9 1.66 -7.50 -16.73
C MET A 9 2.38 -8.20 -17.89
N GLN A 10 3.62 -8.67 -17.67
CA GLN A 10 4.39 -9.42 -18.67
C GLN A 10 3.71 -10.74 -19.04
N TYR A 11 3.17 -11.45 -18.04
CA TYR A 11 2.42 -12.68 -18.29
C TYR A 11 1.12 -12.41 -19.07
N ALA A 12 0.37 -11.38 -18.70
CA ALA A 12 -0.82 -10.98 -19.41
C ALA A 12 -0.52 -10.64 -20.88
N ASN A 13 0.55 -9.88 -21.14
CA ASN A 13 1.00 -9.54 -22.49
C ASN A 13 1.49 -10.78 -23.28
N TYR A 14 2.13 -11.74 -22.59
CA TYR A 14 2.52 -13.00 -23.22
C TYR A 14 1.31 -13.82 -23.67
N VAL A 15 0.25 -13.86 -22.87
CA VAL A 15 -0.99 -14.59 -23.18
C VAL A 15 -1.84 -13.86 -24.23
N GLN A 16 -1.88 -12.52 -24.16
CA GLN A 16 -2.68 -11.67 -25.03
C GLN A 16 -1.80 -10.54 -25.56
N PRO A 17 -0.97 -10.79 -26.61
CA PRO A 17 0.00 -9.79 -27.10
C PRO A 17 -0.64 -8.73 -28.01
N THR A 18 -1.92 -8.84 -28.33
CA THR A 18 -2.63 -7.93 -29.22
C THR A 18 -3.95 -7.46 -28.63
N VAL A 19 -4.42 -6.31 -29.11
CA VAL A 19 -5.73 -5.75 -28.78
C VAL A 19 -6.46 -5.35 -30.07
N GLU A 20 -7.77 -5.53 -30.12
CA GLU A 20 -8.62 -5.05 -31.22
C GLU A 20 -9.27 -3.72 -30.85
N ILE A 21 -9.08 -2.70 -31.67
CA ILE A 21 -9.66 -1.37 -31.50
C ILE A 21 -10.26 -0.93 -32.83
N GLY A 22 -11.58 -0.68 -32.85
CA GLY A 22 -12.26 -0.21 -34.05
C GLY A 22 -12.23 -1.20 -35.23
N GLY A 23 -12.01 -2.49 -34.97
CA GLY A 23 -11.90 -3.54 -36.00
C GLY A 23 -10.48 -3.76 -36.53
N GLU A 24 -9.51 -3.06 -36.02
CA GLU A 24 -8.08 -3.23 -36.33
C GLU A 24 -7.34 -3.87 -35.15
N THR A 25 -6.36 -4.72 -35.48
CA THR A 25 -5.54 -5.42 -34.48
C THR A 25 -4.23 -4.65 -34.25
N TYR A 26 -3.89 -4.40 -32.99
CA TYR A 26 -2.68 -3.70 -32.57
C TYR A 26 -1.81 -4.58 -31.68
N ASP A 27 -0.50 -4.55 -31.87
CA ASP A 27 0.46 -5.17 -30.97
C ASP A 27 0.57 -4.38 -29.67
N VAL A 28 0.53 -5.07 -28.53
CA VAL A 28 0.75 -4.47 -27.20
C VAL A 28 2.24 -4.56 -26.87
N LYS A 29 2.88 -3.42 -26.64
CA LYS A 29 4.26 -3.31 -26.19
C LYS A 29 4.31 -2.78 -24.78
N LEU A 30 5.15 -3.39 -23.93
CA LEU A 30 5.35 -2.94 -22.55
C LEU A 30 6.62 -2.09 -22.46
N GLU A 31 6.45 -0.87 -21.96
CA GLU A 31 7.54 0.02 -21.55
C GLU A 31 7.59 0.03 -20.03
N ILE A 32 8.75 -0.28 -19.45
CA ILE A 32 8.94 -0.38 -18.00
C ILE A 32 9.91 0.71 -17.55
N VAL A 33 9.51 1.47 -16.54
CA VAL A 33 10.33 2.48 -15.87
C VAL A 33 10.33 2.21 -14.38
N ASP A 34 11.51 2.18 -13.77
CA ASP A 34 11.67 1.98 -12.32
C ASP A 34 11.56 3.33 -11.58
N ASN A 35 10.54 3.46 -10.75
CA ASN A 35 10.33 4.63 -9.88
C ASN A 35 11.00 4.46 -8.51
N ARG A 36 11.78 3.40 -8.29
CA ARG A 36 12.50 3.06 -7.05
C ARG A 36 11.59 3.01 -5.81
N THR A 37 10.31 2.92 -6.00
CA THR A 37 9.28 2.89 -4.95
C THR A 37 9.36 4.10 -4.00
N THR A 38 9.75 5.26 -4.51
CA THR A 38 9.78 6.51 -3.73
C THR A 38 8.91 7.59 -4.38
N ALA A 39 8.20 8.37 -3.55
CA ALA A 39 7.39 9.48 -4.02
C ALA A 39 8.25 10.54 -4.77
N GLU A 40 9.50 10.74 -4.35
CA GLU A 40 10.45 11.65 -4.99
C GLU A 40 10.71 11.28 -6.45
N ASN A 41 10.82 9.99 -6.78
CA ASN A 41 11.06 9.53 -8.13
C ASN A 41 9.79 9.36 -8.97
N GLY A 42 8.61 9.41 -8.36
CA GLY A 42 7.32 9.27 -9.03
C GLY A 42 7.18 10.18 -10.26
N PRO A 43 7.34 11.51 -10.12
CA PRO A 43 7.19 12.45 -11.23
C PRO A 43 8.18 12.22 -12.37
N SER A 44 9.45 11.90 -12.06
CA SER A 44 10.46 11.66 -13.11
C SER A 44 10.18 10.38 -13.89
N ALA A 45 9.77 9.31 -13.21
CA ALA A 45 9.36 8.06 -13.87
C ALA A 45 8.11 8.24 -14.72
N ALA A 46 7.11 9.00 -14.23
CA ALA A 46 5.92 9.34 -14.98
C ALA A 46 6.25 10.15 -16.25
N SER A 47 7.12 11.16 -16.14
CA SER A 47 7.59 11.96 -17.27
C SER A 47 8.31 11.12 -18.31
N GLU A 48 9.12 10.15 -17.88
CA GLU A 48 9.81 9.25 -18.78
C GLU A 48 8.84 8.38 -19.58
N LEU A 49 7.80 7.81 -18.93
CA LEU A 49 6.75 7.05 -19.63
C LEU A 49 6.00 7.92 -20.63
N VAL A 50 5.60 9.13 -20.25
CA VAL A 50 4.94 10.09 -21.16
C VAL A 50 5.82 10.42 -22.37
N ASN A 51 7.11 10.67 -22.14
CA ASN A 51 8.08 10.95 -23.22
C ASN A 51 8.31 9.76 -24.16
N ARG A 52 8.12 8.53 -23.66
CA ARG A 52 8.14 7.32 -24.50
C ARG A 52 6.87 7.11 -25.32
N GLY A 53 5.85 7.96 -25.15
CA GLY A 53 4.62 7.93 -25.91
C GLY A 53 3.70 6.77 -25.57
N VAL A 54 3.68 6.33 -24.30
CA VAL A 54 2.76 5.25 -23.87
C VAL A 54 1.31 5.70 -23.97
N SER A 55 0.43 4.77 -24.35
CA SER A 55 -1.01 5.03 -24.50
C SER A 55 -1.76 4.94 -23.17
N ILE A 56 -1.26 4.14 -22.23
CA ILE A 56 -1.83 3.91 -20.90
C ILE A 56 -0.71 3.49 -19.93
N VAL A 57 -0.87 3.83 -18.67
CA VAL A 57 0.05 3.41 -17.61
C VAL A 57 -0.62 2.41 -16.68
N LEU A 58 0.07 1.34 -16.32
CA LEU A 58 -0.33 0.38 -15.30
C LEU A 58 0.62 0.49 -14.10
N GLY A 59 0.09 0.63 -12.90
CA GLY A 59 0.87 0.85 -11.67
C GLY A 59 0.56 2.24 -11.11
N SER A 60 1.33 2.76 -10.16
CA SER A 60 2.58 2.15 -9.66
C SER A 60 2.32 1.39 -8.35
N TYR A 61 3.31 0.58 -7.94
CA TYR A 61 3.32 0.04 -6.59
C TYR A 61 3.56 1.18 -5.58
N GLY A 62 2.69 1.24 -4.56
CA GLY A 62 2.75 2.27 -3.53
C GLY A 62 1.90 3.51 -3.83
N SER A 63 1.02 3.85 -2.87
CA SER A 63 0.06 4.95 -3.02
C SER A 63 0.74 6.32 -3.15
N GLY A 64 1.77 6.60 -2.34
CA GLY A 64 2.50 7.87 -2.39
C GLY A 64 3.23 8.09 -3.72
N VAL A 65 3.80 7.04 -4.30
CA VAL A 65 4.43 7.09 -5.64
C VAL A 65 3.40 7.39 -6.72
N SER A 66 2.23 6.73 -6.63
CA SER A 66 1.11 6.93 -7.56
C SER A 66 0.59 8.36 -7.51
N MET A 67 0.37 8.91 -6.32
CA MET A 67 -0.06 10.30 -6.13
C MET A 67 0.98 11.29 -6.66
N ALA A 68 2.26 11.07 -6.40
CA ALA A 68 3.32 11.95 -6.86
C ALA A 68 3.43 11.99 -8.40
N GLY A 69 3.21 10.87 -9.09
CA GLY A 69 3.22 10.79 -10.55
C GLY A 69 1.92 11.24 -11.24
N ALA A 70 0.82 11.29 -10.49
CA ALA A 70 -0.53 11.52 -11.05
C ALA A 70 -0.68 12.83 -11.82
N THR A 71 -0.10 13.93 -11.33
CA THR A 71 -0.14 15.24 -11.99
C THR A 71 0.47 15.20 -13.39
N VAL A 72 1.59 14.48 -13.54
CA VAL A 72 2.27 14.34 -14.86
C VAL A 72 1.36 13.62 -15.87
N PHE A 73 0.69 12.55 -15.43
CA PHE A 73 -0.25 11.84 -16.29
C PHE A 73 -1.47 12.69 -16.65
N GLN A 74 -1.98 13.45 -15.67
CA GLN A 74 -3.11 14.34 -15.89
C GLN A 74 -2.80 15.46 -16.88
N GLU A 75 -1.65 16.11 -16.75
CA GLU A 75 -1.20 17.18 -17.68
C GLU A 75 -0.97 16.63 -19.10
N ALA A 76 -0.46 15.41 -19.21
CA ALA A 76 -0.25 14.74 -20.49
C ALA A 76 -1.52 14.12 -21.10
N GLY A 77 -2.62 14.01 -20.34
CA GLY A 77 -3.83 13.31 -20.74
C GLY A 77 -3.65 11.80 -20.90
N VAL A 78 -2.65 11.21 -20.26
CA VAL A 78 -2.37 9.78 -20.33
C VAL A 78 -3.11 9.07 -19.20
N PRO A 79 -4.03 8.13 -19.49
CA PRO A 79 -4.74 7.40 -18.45
C PRO A 79 -3.81 6.47 -17.69
N ALA A 80 -4.00 6.38 -16.37
CA ALA A 80 -3.29 5.46 -15.49
C ALA A 80 -4.25 4.56 -14.72
N ILE A 81 -3.88 3.30 -14.53
CA ILE A 81 -4.65 2.31 -13.76
C ILE A 81 -3.77 1.78 -12.63
N GLY A 82 -4.14 2.13 -11.40
CA GLY A 82 -3.53 1.61 -10.20
C GLY A 82 -3.90 0.14 -9.96
N VAL A 83 -2.88 -0.68 -9.73
CA VAL A 83 -3.05 -2.12 -9.50
C VAL A 83 -3.14 -2.42 -8.00
N THR A 84 -2.28 -1.80 -7.19
CA THR A 84 -2.19 -2.04 -5.74
C THR A 84 -2.16 -0.75 -4.90
N CYS A 85 -2.35 0.42 -5.50
CA CYS A 85 -2.36 1.70 -4.79
C CYS A 85 -3.74 1.96 -4.17
N THR A 86 -3.94 1.47 -2.95
CA THR A 86 -5.24 1.39 -2.26
C THR A 86 -5.70 2.68 -1.59
N ASN A 87 -4.81 3.67 -1.38
CA ASN A 87 -5.20 4.95 -0.78
C ASN A 87 -6.21 5.70 -1.66
N PRO A 88 -7.36 6.15 -1.12
CA PRO A 88 -8.38 6.87 -1.90
C PRO A 88 -7.86 8.11 -2.65
N GLN A 89 -6.88 8.80 -2.09
CA GLN A 89 -6.33 10.03 -2.66
C GLN A 89 -5.66 9.84 -4.02
N VAL A 90 -5.22 8.64 -4.36
CA VAL A 90 -4.63 8.33 -5.68
C VAL A 90 -5.55 8.73 -6.84
N THR A 91 -6.86 8.60 -6.65
CA THR A 91 -7.85 8.89 -7.70
C THR A 91 -8.76 10.07 -7.40
N SER A 92 -8.74 10.63 -6.19
CA SER A 92 -9.63 11.73 -5.80
C SER A 92 -9.32 13.04 -6.54
N ASP A 93 -8.03 13.29 -6.75
CA ASP A 93 -7.55 14.56 -7.31
C ASP A 93 -6.98 14.44 -8.72
N CYS A 94 -7.17 13.28 -9.37
CA CYS A 94 -6.68 13.01 -10.72
C CYS A 94 -7.75 12.35 -11.58
N SER A 95 -8.25 13.08 -12.59
CA SER A 95 -9.34 12.63 -13.44
C SER A 95 -8.96 11.54 -14.44
N VAL A 96 -7.66 11.29 -14.65
CA VAL A 96 -7.14 10.26 -15.55
C VAL A 96 -6.57 9.05 -14.80
N TYR A 97 -6.61 9.05 -13.47
CA TYR A 97 -6.13 7.93 -12.67
C TYR A 97 -7.30 7.07 -12.18
N TYR A 98 -7.29 5.81 -12.56
CA TYR A 98 -8.27 4.78 -12.21
C TYR A 98 -7.62 3.72 -11.33
N ARG A 99 -8.40 2.78 -10.79
CA ARG A 99 -7.85 1.64 -10.04
C ARG A 99 -8.69 0.38 -10.22
N ILE A 100 -8.06 -0.77 -9.99
CA ILE A 100 -8.72 -2.08 -9.98
C ILE A 100 -8.63 -2.76 -8.60
N CYS A 101 -7.89 -2.17 -7.65
CA CYS A 101 -7.80 -2.67 -6.27
C CYS A 101 -8.91 -2.09 -5.38
N PHE A 102 -9.11 -2.72 -4.21
CA PHE A 102 -9.96 -2.18 -3.16
C PHE A 102 -9.35 -0.90 -2.53
N LEU A 103 -10.08 -0.31 -1.59
CA LEU A 103 -9.70 0.94 -0.93
C LEU A 103 -9.33 0.71 0.53
N ASP A 104 -8.40 1.52 1.06
CA ASP A 104 -7.99 1.50 2.46
C ASP A 104 -9.14 1.66 3.47
N PRO A 105 -10.19 2.49 3.23
CA PRO A 105 -11.35 2.53 4.12
C PRO A 105 -12.04 1.18 4.29
N PHE A 106 -12.14 0.39 3.22
CA PHE A 106 -12.68 -0.96 3.28
C PHE A 106 -11.73 -1.88 4.05
N GLN A 107 -10.45 -1.90 3.70
CA GLN A 107 -9.44 -2.74 4.34
C GLN A 107 -9.31 -2.42 5.83
N GLY A 108 -9.20 -1.14 6.20
CA GLY A 108 -9.10 -0.70 7.59
C GLY A 108 -10.33 -1.12 8.41
N THR A 109 -11.53 -0.99 7.84
CA THR A 109 -12.78 -1.42 8.49
C THR A 109 -12.82 -2.94 8.70
N VAL A 110 -12.41 -3.73 7.70
CA VAL A 110 -12.35 -5.20 7.81
C VAL A 110 -11.38 -5.61 8.92
N HIS A 111 -10.16 -5.06 8.92
CA HIS A 111 -9.15 -5.35 9.95
C HIS A 111 -9.59 -4.95 11.35
N ALA A 112 -10.22 -3.78 11.51
CA ALA A 112 -10.73 -3.31 12.78
C ALA A 112 -11.84 -4.23 13.32
N ASN A 113 -12.79 -4.64 12.47
CA ASN A 113 -13.83 -5.59 12.85
C ASN A 113 -13.26 -6.95 13.24
N TYR A 114 -12.28 -7.46 12.48
CA TYR A 114 -11.65 -8.73 12.77
C TYR A 114 -10.88 -8.68 14.10
N ALA A 115 -10.08 -7.63 14.32
CA ALA A 115 -9.34 -7.44 15.57
C ALA A 115 -10.27 -7.32 16.78
N TYR A 116 -11.35 -6.54 16.66
CA TYR A 116 -12.24 -6.30 17.78
C TYR A 116 -13.17 -7.49 18.05
N LYS A 117 -13.81 -8.05 17.00
CA LYS A 117 -14.88 -9.07 17.17
C LYS A 117 -14.33 -10.50 17.23
N GLU A 118 -13.35 -10.82 16.39
CA GLU A 118 -12.85 -12.20 16.27
C GLU A 118 -11.63 -12.44 17.17
N MET A 119 -10.68 -11.49 17.23
CA MET A 119 -9.54 -11.59 18.13
C MET A 119 -9.84 -11.13 19.56
N GLY A 120 -10.98 -10.45 19.81
CA GLY A 120 -11.37 -9.95 21.10
C GLY A 120 -10.49 -8.80 21.63
N ALA A 121 -9.73 -8.14 20.76
CA ALA A 121 -8.88 -7.04 21.17
C ALA A 121 -9.70 -5.78 21.44
N THR A 122 -9.64 -5.26 22.66
CA THR A 122 -10.29 -3.99 23.04
C THR A 122 -9.32 -2.80 22.96
N LYS A 123 -8.03 -3.06 22.84
CA LYS A 123 -6.98 -2.07 22.67
C LYS A 123 -6.02 -2.49 21.56
N ALA A 124 -5.82 -1.63 20.59
CA ALA A 124 -4.90 -1.80 19.49
C ALA A 124 -3.70 -0.86 19.63
N TYR A 125 -2.56 -1.32 19.17
CA TYR A 125 -1.37 -0.51 18.97
C TYR A 125 -1.04 -0.49 17.48
N THR A 126 -0.84 0.69 16.89
CA THR A 126 -0.58 0.80 15.47
C THR A 126 0.83 1.30 15.21
N LEU A 127 1.46 0.77 14.17
CA LEU A 127 2.78 1.17 13.69
C LEU A 127 2.71 1.56 12.22
N ALA A 128 3.17 2.77 11.90
CA ALA A 128 3.29 3.26 10.53
C ALA A 128 4.68 3.82 10.27
N MET A 129 5.18 3.72 9.03
CA MET A 129 6.40 4.40 8.64
C MET A 129 6.11 5.88 8.39
N LEU A 130 6.92 6.76 8.98
CA LEU A 130 6.86 8.19 8.73
C LEU A 130 7.05 8.49 7.24
N GLY A 131 6.15 9.30 6.67
CA GLY A 131 6.17 9.68 5.27
C GLY A 131 5.62 8.63 4.30
N SER A 132 5.08 7.51 4.79
CA SER A 132 4.34 6.56 3.98
C SER A 132 2.85 6.91 3.96
N ASP A 133 2.37 7.46 2.85
CA ASP A 133 0.94 7.78 2.68
C ASP A 133 0.05 6.55 2.78
N TYR A 134 0.57 5.38 2.38
CA TYR A 134 -0.14 4.12 2.50
C TYR A 134 -0.28 3.71 3.97
N ASP A 135 0.85 3.58 4.70
CA ASP A 135 0.84 3.11 6.09
C ASP A 135 -0.04 4.02 6.97
N GLN A 136 0.18 5.34 6.88
CA GLN A 136 -0.53 6.32 7.69
C GLN A 136 -2.01 6.38 7.33
N GLY A 137 -2.34 6.31 6.04
CA GLY A 137 -3.73 6.28 5.57
C GLY A 137 -4.47 5.05 6.10
N LEU A 138 -3.87 3.87 5.99
CA LEU A 138 -4.50 2.64 6.42
C LEU A 138 -4.62 2.55 7.96
N VAL A 139 -3.60 3.01 8.70
CA VAL A 139 -3.67 3.17 10.17
C VAL A 139 -4.80 4.12 10.57
N TYR A 140 -4.99 5.22 9.85
CA TYR A 140 -6.10 6.13 10.11
C TYR A 140 -7.46 5.44 9.98
N TYR A 141 -7.73 4.75 8.86
CA TYR A 141 -9.01 4.07 8.62
C TYR A 141 -9.25 2.92 9.59
N PHE A 142 -8.21 2.15 9.92
CA PHE A 142 -8.28 1.13 10.96
C PHE A 142 -8.65 1.75 12.31
N SER A 143 -7.96 2.82 12.70
CA SER A 143 -8.13 3.46 14.01
C SER A 143 -9.53 4.04 14.18
N GLU A 144 -10.06 4.71 13.16
CA GLU A 144 -11.41 5.26 13.20
C GLU A 144 -12.48 4.15 13.32
N ALA A 145 -12.32 3.09 12.53
CA ALA A 145 -13.23 1.95 12.60
C ALA A 145 -13.13 1.22 13.96
N PHE A 146 -11.92 1.02 14.49
CA PHE A 146 -11.71 0.33 15.76
C PHE A 146 -12.25 1.12 16.95
N LYS A 147 -12.05 2.45 16.98
CA LYS A 147 -12.65 3.36 17.96
C LYS A 147 -14.18 3.37 17.84
N GLY A 148 -14.72 3.34 16.61
CA GLY A 148 -16.15 3.26 16.36
C GLY A 148 -16.81 1.98 16.93
N LEU A 149 -16.04 0.91 17.11
CA LEU A 149 -16.49 -0.33 17.78
C LEU A 149 -16.36 -0.26 19.31
N GLY A 150 -15.81 0.82 19.87
CA GLY A 150 -15.56 0.99 21.31
C GLY A 150 -14.15 0.60 21.76
N GLY A 151 -13.25 0.35 20.83
CA GLY A 151 -11.85 0.05 21.12
C GLY A 151 -10.98 1.29 21.37
N GLU A 152 -9.87 1.10 22.04
CA GLU A 152 -8.82 2.11 22.25
C GLU A 152 -7.67 1.88 21.27
N VAL A 153 -7.07 2.98 20.76
CA VAL A 153 -5.93 2.91 19.86
C VAL A 153 -4.79 3.76 20.40
N VAL A 154 -3.59 3.18 20.45
CA VAL A 154 -2.32 3.88 20.68
C VAL A 154 -1.52 3.78 19.38
N SER A 155 -1.07 4.90 18.84
CA SER A 155 -0.35 4.97 17.57
C SER A 155 1.06 5.48 17.78
N GLU A 156 2.03 4.84 17.15
CA GLU A 156 3.41 5.33 17.02
C GLU A 156 3.88 5.19 15.58
N ASP A 157 4.72 6.13 15.16
CA ASP A 157 5.38 6.11 13.87
C ASP A 157 6.87 5.82 14.05
N PHE A 158 7.46 5.19 13.03
CA PHE A 158 8.89 4.93 13.00
C PHE A 158 9.54 5.53 11.74
N PRO A 159 10.81 5.96 11.81
CA PRO A 159 11.49 6.53 10.65
C PRO A 159 11.86 5.45 9.62
N GLU A 160 11.96 5.84 8.37
CA GLU A 160 12.51 4.99 7.32
C GLU A 160 13.91 4.48 7.70
N GLY A 161 14.19 3.22 7.38
CA GLY A 161 15.45 2.56 7.73
C GLY A 161 15.54 2.07 9.18
N ASN A 162 14.47 2.18 9.98
CA ASN A 162 14.47 1.63 11.34
C ASN A 162 14.67 0.11 11.31
N ALA A 163 15.69 -0.36 12.02
CA ALA A 163 16.02 -1.78 12.12
C ALA A 163 15.70 -2.38 13.50
N ASN A 164 15.21 -1.58 14.46
CA ASN A 164 14.99 -2.05 15.83
C ASN A 164 13.59 -1.66 16.32
N PHE A 165 12.76 -2.66 16.53
CA PHE A 165 11.37 -2.48 16.98
C PHE A 165 11.16 -2.86 18.46
N VAL A 166 12.21 -3.18 19.22
CA VAL A 166 12.11 -3.62 20.63
C VAL A 166 11.37 -2.59 21.51
N SER A 167 11.66 -1.30 21.35
CA SER A 167 10.99 -0.25 22.13
C SER A 167 9.49 -0.16 21.79
N TYR A 168 9.14 -0.23 20.52
CA TYR A 168 7.74 -0.19 20.06
C TYR A 168 6.93 -1.38 20.59
N ILE A 169 7.51 -2.58 20.56
CA ILE A 169 6.86 -3.77 21.13
C ILE A 169 6.67 -3.63 22.65
N ASN A 170 7.68 -3.11 23.37
CA ASN A 170 7.56 -2.88 24.80
C ASN A 170 6.51 -1.79 25.12
N ASN A 171 6.39 -0.77 24.29
CA ASN A 171 5.34 0.25 24.41
C ASN A 171 3.94 -0.36 24.18
N ALA A 172 3.78 -1.21 23.16
CA ALA A 172 2.54 -1.93 22.92
C ALA A 172 2.13 -2.82 24.11
N LYS A 173 3.11 -3.55 24.71
CA LYS A 173 2.90 -4.34 25.93
C LYS A 173 2.49 -3.47 27.11
N SER A 174 3.20 -2.37 27.32
CA SER A 174 2.93 -1.43 28.41
C SER A 174 1.57 -0.75 28.29
N ALA A 175 1.13 -0.52 27.05
CA ALA A 175 -0.21 -0.01 26.75
C ALA A 175 -1.32 -1.06 26.98
N GLY A 176 -0.97 -2.34 27.14
CA GLY A 176 -1.93 -3.43 27.25
C GLY A 176 -2.64 -3.74 25.92
N ALA A 177 -1.94 -3.56 24.80
CA ALA A 177 -2.50 -3.83 23.48
C ALA A 177 -2.74 -5.34 23.28
N GLY A 178 -3.96 -5.69 22.86
CA GLY A 178 -4.30 -7.05 22.45
C GLY A 178 -3.95 -7.35 20.99
N VAL A 179 -3.70 -6.31 20.20
CA VAL A 179 -3.29 -6.43 18.81
C VAL A 179 -2.31 -5.32 18.44
N ILE A 180 -1.28 -5.65 17.65
CA ILE A 180 -0.44 -4.68 16.94
C ILE A 180 -0.87 -4.72 15.46
N PHE A 181 -1.38 -3.61 14.94
CA PHE A 181 -1.66 -3.43 13.53
C PHE A 181 -0.53 -2.66 12.85
N ALA A 182 0.13 -3.28 11.88
CA ALA A 182 1.29 -2.72 11.20
C ALA A 182 1.16 -2.91 9.69
N PRO A 183 0.52 -1.99 8.95
CA PRO A 183 0.35 -2.07 7.50
C PRO A 183 1.63 -1.67 6.74
N VAL A 184 2.74 -2.27 7.12
CA VAL A 184 4.07 -1.91 6.64
C VAL A 184 4.58 -2.90 5.59
N SER A 185 5.63 -2.53 4.86
CA SER A 185 6.28 -3.42 3.90
C SER A 185 6.86 -4.68 4.59
N THR A 186 7.00 -5.76 3.83
CA THR A 186 7.46 -7.07 4.33
C THR A 186 8.79 -7.02 5.08
N ASN A 187 9.71 -6.13 4.69
CA ASN A 187 10.99 -5.98 5.39
C ASN A 187 10.79 -5.51 6.84
N TYR A 188 9.91 -4.54 7.07
CA TYR A 188 9.57 -4.08 8.43
C TYR A 188 8.68 -5.09 9.15
N ALA A 189 7.76 -5.73 8.44
CA ALA A 189 6.91 -6.78 9.00
C ALA A 189 7.74 -7.89 9.65
N GLN A 190 8.78 -8.36 8.96
CA GLN A 190 9.69 -9.37 9.50
C GLN A 190 10.36 -8.90 10.80
N LEU A 191 10.90 -7.69 10.83
CA LEU A 191 11.56 -7.12 12.02
C LEU A 191 10.58 -6.95 13.20
N ILE A 192 9.34 -6.56 12.92
CA ILE A 192 8.28 -6.43 13.93
C ILE A 192 7.92 -7.81 14.50
N ILE A 193 7.74 -8.83 13.65
CA ILE A 193 7.44 -10.20 14.06
C ILE A 193 8.58 -10.76 14.93
N GLU A 194 9.82 -10.60 14.50
CA GLU A 194 11.00 -11.04 15.25
C GLU A 194 11.09 -10.34 16.62
N ALA A 195 10.89 -9.02 16.65
CA ALA A 195 10.90 -8.25 17.89
C ALA A 195 9.74 -8.65 18.82
N ALA A 196 8.54 -8.86 18.28
CA ALA A 196 7.39 -9.29 19.08
C ALA A 196 7.63 -10.66 19.74
N GLY A 197 8.16 -11.62 18.99
CA GLY A 197 8.54 -12.93 19.53
C GLY A 197 9.63 -12.82 20.59
N ALA A 198 10.70 -12.06 20.32
CA ALA A 198 11.81 -11.89 21.27
C ALA A 198 11.41 -11.17 22.58
N GLN A 199 10.46 -10.24 22.50
CA GLN A 199 9.94 -9.52 23.67
C GLN A 199 8.77 -10.23 24.36
N GLY A 200 8.33 -11.41 23.85
CA GLY A 200 7.19 -12.15 24.42
C GLY A 200 5.90 -11.31 24.37
N PHE A 201 5.57 -10.76 23.22
CA PHE A 201 4.26 -10.13 23.01
C PHE A 201 3.21 -11.23 22.86
N GLU A 202 2.23 -11.27 23.77
CA GLU A 202 1.19 -12.31 23.82
C GLU A 202 -0.06 -11.96 23.00
N GLY A 203 -0.15 -10.72 22.47
CA GLY A 203 -1.25 -10.30 21.62
C GLY A 203 -1.09 -10.78 20.16
N HIS A 204 -2.00 -10.32 19.32
CA HIS A 204 -2.01 -10.66 17.89
C HIS A 204 -1.20 -9.65 17.09
N LEU A 205 -0.55 -10.13 16.02
CA LEU A 205 0.02 -9.29 14.99
C LEU A 205 -0.92 -9.29 13.78
N LEU A 206 -1.28 -8.12 13.30
CA LEU A 206 -2.17 -7.93 12.17
C LEU A 206 -1.45 -7.09 11.11
N GLY A 207 -1.26 -7.69 9.95
CA GLY A 207 -0.70 -7.03 8.77
C GLY A 207 -1.78 -6.44 7.88
N SER A 208 -1.40 -6.19 6.64
CA SER A 208 -2.27 -5.70 5.58
C SER A 208 -1.98 -6.49 4.29
N ASP A 209 -2.55 -6.06 3.16
CA ASP A 209 -2.28 -6.65 1.84
C ASP A 209 -0.80 -6.67 1.48
N THR A 210 0.01 -5.76 2.05
CA THR A 210 1.48 -5.76 1.84
C THR A 210 2.18 -6.98 2.46
N TRP A 211 1.55 -7.70 3.40
CA TRP A 211 2.12 -8.91 4.00
C TRP A 211 1.84 -10.17 3.17
N ASP A 212 0.99 -10.09 2.16
CA ASP A 212 0.77 -11.17 1.20
C ASP A 212 1.95 -11.25 0.23
N ASN A 213 2.98 -11.96 0.64
CA ASN A 213 4.21 -12.15 -0.12
C ASN A 213 4.67 -13.61 -0.01
N ASN A 214 4.45 -14.35 -1.09
CA ASN A 214 4.87 -15.75 -1.25
C ASN A 214 6.31 -15.85 -1.78
#